data_711c1dbd807b04858a9b70ee83eb64f4
#
_entry.id   711c1dbd807b04858a9b70ee83eb64f4
#
_cell.length_a   1.000
_cell.length_b   1.000
_cell.length_c   1.000
_cell.angle_alpha   90.00
_cell.angle_beta   90.00
_cell.angle_gamma   90.00
#
_symmetry.space_group_name_H-M   'P 1'
#
loop_
_entity.id
_entity.type
_entity.pdbx_description
1 polymer ?
#
loop_
_entity_poly.entity_id
_entity_poly.type
_entity_poly.pdbx_seq_one_letter_code
_entity_poly.pdbx_strand_id
1 'polypeptide(L)'
;MLTLTFAFSLVQAEPMRLTIKARPGLQYDLFRFEAKPNAFVEINLVNEDDMAHNLVITKPGQRLNVANAALSLGVEGDAKNWVPDLDSVLFSTPVLKPDSSYLLKFKSPEMPGVYPYVCTFPGHGLLMYGAMYVGMPLPDLAKDMNLPEQARRGDLKQKHLHAWGIKRPLMYRIFMPNASPAAIAVSLKHGQNYCWDAAQCRLRYLWYGDFIDPWPVWRGNGNGLAKVLGTKYWEAGSAGAVQVGNIESTANFLGYKKIDGQPEFHYRINNVDVYELITPLHSVIGVKRSFRIPNNKQLVSLPVGSVSQVIFKYSAGKLMDGVLTLNAEEAAAFSVSIGLKQ
;
A
#
# COMPACT_ATOMS: atom_id res chain seq x y z
N MET A 1 -39.88 -66.17 -15.50
CA MET A 1 -39.53 -65.40 -14.31
C MET A 1 -38.45 -64.40 -14.69
N LEU A 2 -38.85 -63.13 -14.92
CA LEU A 2 -37.93 -62.09 -15.43
C LEU A 2 -37.42 -61.30 -14.19
N THR A 3 -36.15 -61.48 -13.86
CA THR A 3 -35.48 -60.73 -12.76
C THR A 3 -35.08 -59.34 -13.28
N LEU A 4 -35.77 -58.32 -12.82
CA LEU A 4 -35.42 -56.91 -13.09
C LEU A 4 -34.34 -56.53 -12.10
N THR A 5 -33.09 -56.38 -12.59
CA THR A 5 -31.96 -55.81 -11.83
C THR A 5 -32.07 -54.26 -11.91
N PHE A 6 -32.42 -53.62 -10.81
CA PHE A 6 -32.31 -52.16 -10.65
C PHE A 6 -30.84 -51.81 -10.40
N ALA A 7 -30.18 -51.19 -11.39
CA ALA A 7 -28.89 -50.54 -11.19
C ALA A 7 -29.14 -49.17 -10.51
N PHE A 8 -28.80 -49.07 -9.22
CA PHE A 8 -28.70 -47.78 -8.53
C PHE A 8 -27.46 -47.05 -9.02
N SER A 9 -27.60 -46.10 -9.88
CA SER A 9 -26.54 -45.11 -10.15
C SER A 9 -26.37 -44.24 -8.90
N LEU A 10 -25.28 -44.42 -8.20
CA LEU A 10 -24.84 -43.50 -7.15
C LEU A 10 -24.53 -42.16 -7.84
N VAL A 11 -25.45 -41.20 -7.78
CA VAL A 11 -25.18 -39.81 -8.16
C VAL A 11 -24.19 -39.28 -7.13
N GLN A 12 -22.93 -39.26 -7.51
CA GLN A 12 -21.88 -38.65 -6.69
C GLN A 12 -22.14 -37.14 -6.67
N ALA A 13 -22.37 -36.56 -5.48
CA ALA A 13 -22.63 -35.14 -5.34
C ALA A 13 -21.41 -34.34 -5.85
N GLU A 14 -21.66 -33.33 -6.67
CA GLU A 14 -20.63 -32.44 -7.18
C GLU A 14 -19.82 -31.83 -6.02
N PRO A 15 -18.48 -31.77 -6.13
CA PRO A 15 -17.65 -31.18 -5.10
C PRO A 15 -17.93 -29.68 -4.96
N MET A 16 -17.88 -29.20 -3.74
CA MET A 16 -17.86 -27.77 -3.46
C MET A 16 -16.53 -27.19 -3.91
N ARG A 17 -16.54 -26.25 -4.89
CA ARG A 17 -15.33 -25.61 -5.40
C ARG A 17 -15.27 -24.16 -4.97
N LEU A 18 -14.12 -23.74 -4.44
CA LEU A 18 -13.86 -22.35 -4.08
C LEU A 18 -12.39 -21.99 -4.28
N THR A 19 -12.15 -20.70 -4.43
CA THR A 19 -10.79 -20.14 -4.50
C THR A 19 -10.57 -19.28 -3.26
N ILE A 20 -9.43 -19.50 -2.59
CA ILE A 20 -8.94 -18.65 -1.51
C ILE A 20 -7.65 -18.00 -2.00
N LYS A 21 -7.56 -16.68 -1.91
CA LYS A 21 -6.37 -15.93 -2.32
C LYS A 21 -5.63 -15.43 -1.09
N ALA A 22 -4.36 -15.77 -0.98
CA ALA A 22 -3.45 -15.08 -0.08
C ALA A 22 -3.16 -13.70 -0.66
N ARG A 23 -3.43 -12.67 0.13
CA ARG A 23 -3.31 -11.27 -0.30
C ARG A 23 -2.37 -10.50 0.60
N PRO A 24 -1.83 -9.42 0.09
CA PRO A 24 -1.05 -8.47 0.85
C PRO A 24 -1.71 -8.09 2.19
N GLY A 25 -0.88 -8.05 3.26
CA GLY A 25 -1.35 -7.70 4.60
C GLY A 25 -1.67 -8.89 5.48
N LEU A 26 -1.08 -10.07 5.19
CA LEU A 26 -1.26 -11.29 5.96
C LEU A 26 -2.74 -11.69 6.08
N GLN A 27 -3.40 -11.83 4.95
CA GLN A 27 -4.84 -12.10 4.92
C GLN A 27 -5.22 -13.04 3.77
N TYR A 28 -6.29 -13.79 3.98
CA TYR A 28 -7.03 -14.43 2.90
C TYR A 28 -8.15 -13.52 2.45
N ASP A 29 -8.52 -13.57 1.18
CA ASP A 29 -9.66 -12.79 0.66
C ASP A 29 -11.02 -13.39 1.04
N LEU A 30 -11.06 -14.70 1.23
CA LEU A 30 -12.22 -15.42 1.75
C LEU A 30 -11.92 -15.86 3.19
N PHE A 31 -12.62 -15.28 4.18
CA PHE A 31 -12.38 -15.54 5.61
C PHE A 31 -13.27 -16.62 6.18
N ARG A 32 -14.40 -16.89 5.54
CA ARG A 32 -15.33 -17.90 6.01
C ARG A 32 -16.19 -18.44 4.88
N PHE A 33 -16.53 -19.70 5.00
CA PHE A 33 -17.46 -20.37 4.10
C PHE A 33 -18.17 -21.49 4.82
N GLU A 34 -19.32 -21.91 4.30
CA GLU A 34 -20.08 -23.04 4.79
C GLU A 34 -19.74 -24.28 3.99
N ALA A 35 -19.68 -25.44 4.65
CA ALA A 35 -19.59 -26.74 4.01
C ALA A 35 -20.61 -27.71 4.62
N LYS A 36 -21.15 -28.62 3.83
CA LYS A 36 -21.96 -29.72 4.35
C LYS A 36 -21.05 -30.75 5.00
N PRO A 37 -21.48 -31.44 6.06
CA PRO A 37 -20.76 -32.60 6.62
C PRO A 37 -20.51 -33.65 5.53
N ASN A 38 -19.34 -34.28 5.56
CA ASN A 38 -18.95 -35.36 4.64
C ASN A 38 -18.99 -34.99 3.16
N ALA A 39 -18.99 -33.70 2.80
CA ALA A 39 -18.98 -33.23 1.42
C ALA A 39 -17.54 -33.19 0.84
N PHE A 40 -17.41 -33.45 -0.45
CA PHE A 40 -16.16 -33.21 -1.16
C PHE A 40 -15.95 -31.70 -1.35
N VAL A 41 -14.78 -31.21 -0.96
CA VAL A 41 -14.37 -29.80 -1.05
C VAL A 41 -13.07 -29.70 -1.83
N GLU A 42 -13.04 -28.77 -2.79
CA GLU A 42 -11.85 -28.41 -3.56
C GLU A 42 -11.55 -26.92 -3.31
N ILE A 43 -10.43 -26.64 -2.64
CA ILE A 43 -9.94 -25.28 -2.40
C ILE A 43 -8.75 -25.02 -3.33
N ASN A 44 -8.89 -24.09 -4.27
CA ASN A 44 -7.78 -23.56 -5.02
C ASN A 44 -7.15 -22.41 -4.21
N LEU A 45 -6.03 -22.66 -3.51
CA LEU A 45 -5.24 -21.62 -2.87
C LEU A 45 -4.38 -20.95 -3.93
N VAL A 46 -4.52 -19.63 -4.06
CA VAL A 46 -3.72 -18.80 -4.98
C VAL A 46 -2.92 -17.80 -4.16
N ASN A 47 -1.62 -17.74 -4.36
CA ASN A 47 -0.79 -16.75 -3.69
C ASN A 47 -0.62 -15.49 -4.59
N GLU A 48 -1.39 -14.45 -4.29
CA GLU A 48 -1.30 -13.11 -4.92
C GLU A 48 -0.45 -12.13 -4.07
N ASP A 49 0.26 -12.63 -3.06
CA ASP A 49 1.19 -11.86 -2.22
C ASP A 49 2.64 -12.07 -2.68
N ASP A 50 3.54 -11.18 -2.30
CA ASP A 50 4.98 -11.27 -2.51
C ASP A 50 5.71 -12.11 -1.43
N MET A 51 4.99 -12.57 -0.40
CA MET A 51 5.47 -13.50 0.61
C MET A 51 4.99 -14.93 0.35
N ALA A 52 5.65 -15.90 1.01
CA ALA A 52 5.23 -17.29 0.94
C ALA A 52 4.09 -17.57 1.93
N HIS A 53 3.12 -18.39 1.51
CA HIS A 53 1.94 -18.74 2.31
C HIS A 53 1.54 -20.19 2.13
N ASN A 54 0.92 -20.76 3.16
CA ASN A 54 0.20 -22.02 3.07
C ASN A 54 -1.21 -21.86 3.67
N LEU A 55 -2.01 -22.92 3.62
CA LEU A 55 -3.30 -23.01 4.28
C LEU A 55 -3.39 -24.33 5.01
N VAL A 56 -3.59 -24.27 6.33
CA VAL A 56 -3.71 -25.44 7.18
C VAL A 56 -5.06 -25.41 7.89
N ILE A 57 -5.90 -26.42 7.65
CA ILE A 57 -7.21 -26.58 8.30
C ILE A 57 -7.02 -27.38 9.58
N THR A 58 -7.55 -26.89 10.69
CA THR A 58 -7.35 -27.47 12.02
C THR A 58 -8.66 -27.95 12.63
N LYS A 59 -8.55 -28.82 13.63
CA LYS A 59 -9.67 -29.13 14.52
C LYS A 59 -10.20 -27.87 15.21
N PRO A 60 -11.47 -27.84 15.63
CA PRO A 60 -12.06 -26.73 16.37
C PRO A 60 -11.20 -26.29 17.55
N GLY A 61 -10.97 -24.97 17.69
CA GLY A 61 -10.19 -24.39 18.78
C GLY A 61 -8.67 -24.56 18.70
N GLN A 62 -8.12 -25.32 17.73
CA GLN A 62 -6.70 -25.67 17.69
C GLN A 62 -5.83 -24.73 16.83
N ARG A 63 -6.37 -23.67 16.27
CA ARG A 63 -5.64 -22.74 15.39
C ARG A 63 -4.33 -22.23 15.98
N LEU A 64 -4.38 -21.68 17.21
CA LEU A 64 -3.19 -21.10 17.85
C LEU A 64 -2.17 -22.17 18.25
N ASN A 65 -2.63 -23.33 18.71
CA ASN A 65 -1.77 -24.44 19.03
C ASN A 65 -0.97 -24.91 17.79
N VAL A 66 -1.64 -25.10 16.66
CA VAL A 66 -1.01 -25.48 15.39
C VAL A 66 -0.06 -24.40 14.88
N ALA A 67 -0.45 -23.12 14.94
CA ALA A 67 0.41 -22.00 14.50
C ALA A 67 1.69 -21.90 15.35
N ASN A 68 1.59 -22.07 16.67
CA ASN A 68 2.74 -22.03 17.57
C ASN A 68 3.65 -23.25 17.39
N ALA A 69 3.07 -24.44 17.21
CA ALA A 69 3.85 -25.65 16.92
C ALA A 69 4.60 -25.55 15.60
N ALA A 70 3.98 -24.96 14.57
CA ALA A 70 4.64 -24.69 13.30
C ALA A 70 5.84 -23.74 13.47
N LEU A 71 5.69 -22.67 14.25
CA LEU A 71 6.79 -21.74 14.55
C LEU A 71 7.95 -22.45 15.26
N SER A 72 7.65 -23.44 16.12
CA SER A 72 8.63 -24.23 16.86
C SER A 72 9.43 -25.21 15.99
N LEU A 73 9.04 -25.44 14.73
CA LEU A 73 9.81 -26.29 13.80
C LEU A 73 11.20 -25.70 13.48
N GLY A 74 11.38 -24.39 13.63
CA GLY A 74 12.66 -23.73 13.41
C GLY A 74 13.25 -24.06 12.03
N VAL A 75 14.47 -24.56 11.99
CA VAL A 75 15.20 -24.91 10.76
C VAL A 75 14.59 -26.06 9.94
N GLU A 76 13.74 -26.89 10.55
CA GLU A 76 13.05 -27.98 9.85
C GLU A 76 11.76 -27.51 9.15
N GLY A 77 11.33 -26.29 9.41
CA GLY A 77 10.04 -25.78 8.96
C GLY A 77 9.88 -25.82 7.44
N ASP A 78 10.88 -25.39 6.69
CA ASP A 78 10.82 -25.35 5.21
C ASP A 78 10.66 -26.77 4.64
N ALA A 79 11.38 -27.75 5.14
CA ALA A 79 11.28 -29.15 4.69
C ALA A 79 9.89 -29.75 4.99
N LYS A 80 9.21 -29.27 6.03
CA LYS A 80 7.87 -29.69 6.45
C LYS A 80 6.76 -28.76 5.95
N ASN A 81 7.05 -27.82 5.04
CA ASN A 81 6.11 -26.80 4.58
C ASN A 81 5.45 -26.04 5.74
N TRP A 82 6.14 -25.88 6.86
CA TRP A 82 5.65 -25.29 8.11
C TRP A 82 4.36 -25.91 8.64
N VAL A 83 4.15 -27.20 8.35
CA VAL A 83 3.01 -27.99 8.85
C VAL A 83 3.50 -28.90 9.96
N PRO A 84 3.09 -28.67 11.23
CA PRO A 84 3.50 -29.51 12.34
C PRO A 84 2.78 -30.87 12.31
N ASP A 85 3.47 -31.90 12.75
CA ASP A 85 2.90 -33.24 12.88
C ASP A 85 2.06 -33.33 14.16
N LEU A 86 0.79 -32.95 14.04
CA LEU A 86 -0.18 -32.93 15.13
C LEU A 86 -1.53 -33.48 14.67
N ASP A 87 -2.18 -34.29 15.52
CA ASP A 87 -3.53 -34.78 15.28
C ASP A 87 -4.58 -33.68 15.07
N SER A 88 -4.25 -32.47 15.48
CA SER A 88 -5.10 -31.28 15.28
C SER A 88 -5.00 -30.65 13.87
N VAL A 89 -4.05 -31.06 13.05
CA VAL A 89 -3.96 -30.72 11.64
C VAL A 89 -4.81 -31.71 10.86
N LEU A 90 -5.81 -31.22 10.13
CA LEU A 90 -6.71 -32.05 9.33
C LEU A 90 -6.29 -32.08 7.85
N PHE A 91 -6.03 -30.94 7.27
CA PHE A 91 -5.68 -30.80 5.85
C PHE A 91 -4.73 -29.63 5.69
N SER A 92 -3.82 -29.71 4.70
CA SER A 92 -2.86 -28.65 4.45
C SER A 92 -2.47 -28.56 2.98
N THR A 93 -2.05 -27.36 2.56
CA THR A 93 -1.33 -27.14 1.32
C THR A 93 0.17 -27.12 1.59
N PRO A 94 1.02 -27.33 0.58
CA PRO A 94 2.42 -26.92 0.66
C PRO A 94 2.52 -25.39 0.81
N VAL A 95 3.72 -24.91 1.16
CA VAL A 95 4.04 -23.49 1.11
C VAL A 95 4.08 -23.03 -0.35
N LEU A 96 3.30 -22.04 -0.69
CA LEU A 96 3.23 -21.45 -2.03
C LEU A 96 4.12 -20.22 -2.11
N LYS A 97 4.99 -20.18 -3.11
CA LYS A 97 5.73 -18.98 -3.47
C LYS A 97 4.79 -17.94 -4.12
N PRO A 98 5.22 -16.67 -4.24
CA PRO A 98 4.49 -15.68 -5.02
C PRO A 98 4.04 -16.21 -6.40
N ASP A 99 2.86 -15.78 -6.85
CA ASP A 99 2.27 -16.10 -8.15
C ASP A 99 2.05 -17.61 -8.42
N SER A 100 1.98 -18.43 -7.36
CA SER A 100 1.71 -19.86 -7.48
C SER A 100 0.36 -20.24 -6.88
N SER A 101 -0.12 -21.44 -7.23
CA SER A 101 -1.38 -21.97 -6.72
C SER A 101 -1.30 -23.46 -6.42
N TYR A 102 -2.22 -23.94 -5.58
CA TYR A 102 -2.36 -25.35 -5.23
C TYR A 102 -3.82 -25.72 -5.03
N LEU A 103 -4.23 -26.85 -5.59
CA LEU A 103 -5.59 -27.39 -5.43
C LEU A 103 -5.62 -28.41 -4.30
N LEU A 104 -6.13 -28.00 -3.15
CA LEU A 104 -6.39 -28.88 -2.01
C LEU A 104 -7.74 -29.57 -2.16
N LYS A 105 -7.75 -30.91 -2.13
CA LYS A 105 -8.96 -31.72 -2.18
C LYS A 105 -9.11 -32.52 -0.92
N PHE A 106 -10.29 -32.45 -0.31
CA PHE A 106 -10.57 -33.20 0.93
C PHE A 106 -12.06 -33.47 1.08
N LYS A 107 -12.38 -34.34 2.01
CA LYS A 107 -13.74 -34.54 2.48
C LYS A 107 -13.91 -33.78 3.79
N SER A 108 -14.90 -32.89 3.84
CA SER A 108 -15.18 -32.11 5.05
C SER A 108 -15.47 -33.02 6.25
N PRO A 109 -15.14 -32.58 7.46
CA PRO A 109 -15.43 -33.36 8.68
C PRO A 109 -16.91 -33.74 8.77
N GLU A 110 -17.17 -34.90 9.37
CA GLU A 110 -18.53 -35.40 9.62
C GLU A 110 -19.23 -34.59 10.71
N MET A 111 -18.48 -34.23 11.76
CA MET A 111 -19.05 -33.53 12.91
C MET A 111 -19.29 -32.04 12.55
N PRO A 112 -20.51 -31.53 12.80
CA PRO A 112 -20.76 -30.11 12.70
C PRO A 112 -19.85 -29.32 13.64
N GLY A 113 -19.35 -28.16 13.15
CA GLY A 113 -18.43 -27.35 13.94
C GLY A 113 -17.76 -26.25 13.13
N VAL A 114 -16.96 -25.42 13.84
CA VAL A 114 -16.14 -24.38 13.24
C VAL A 114 -14.69 -24.90 13.15
N TYR A 115 -14.22 -25.06 11.93
CA TYR A 115 -12.89 -25.56 11.59
C TYR A 115 -12.03 -24.42 11.08
N PRO A 116 -11.13 -23.87 11.91
CA PRO A 116 -10.25 -22.79 11.48
C PRO A 116 -9.28 -23.24 10.39
N TYR A 117 -8.96 -22.33 9.47
CA TYR A 117 -7.80 -22.45 8.59
C TYR A 117 -6.85 -21.29 8.83
N VAL A 118 -5.56 -21.54 8.74
CA VAL A 118 -4.51 -20.63 9.16
C VAL A 118 -3.28 -20.75 8.26
N CYS A 119 -2.60 -19.65 8.00
CA CYS A 119 -1.25 -19.67 7.45
C CYS A 119 -0.26 -19.98 8.57
N THR A 120 0.48 -21.08 8.45
CA THR A 120 1.47 -21.49 9.44
C THR A 120 2.90 -21.06 9.08
N PHE A 121 3.10 -20.35 7.98
CA PHE A 121 4.38 -19.72 7.70
C PHE A 121 4.80 -18.82 8.86
N PRO A 122 6.09 -18.74 9.23
CA PRO A 122 6.54 -18.04 10.45
C PRO A 122 5.98 -16.64 10.64
N GLY A 123 5.36 -16.40 11.78
CA GLY A 123 4.78 -15.11 12.15
C GLY A 123 3.40 -14.80 11.58
N HIS A 124 2.90 -15.56 10.61
CA HIS A 124 1.63 -15.25 9.92
C HIS A 124 0.39 -15.71 10.71
N GLY A 125 0.48 -16.79 11.47
CA GLY A 125 -0.65 -17.49 12.09
C GLY A 125 -1.48 -16.70 13.09
N LEU A 126 -0.96 -15.56 13.58
CA LEU A 126 -1.70 -14.68 14.48
C LEU A 126 -2.71 -13.79 13.73
N LEU A 127 -2.43 -13.45 12.48
CA LEU A 127 -3.20 -12.48 11.67
C LEU A 127 -3.92 -13.15 10.50
N MET A 128 -3.28 -14.12 9.85
CA MET A 128 -3.75 -14.73 8.61
C MET A 128 -4.51 -16.02 8.86
N TYR A 129 -5.80 -15.91 9.07
CA TYR A 129 -6.67 -17.06 9.34
C TYR A 129 -8.13 -16.79 8.90
N GLY A 130 -8.90 -17.86 8.89
CA GLY A 130 -10.33 -17.85 8.63
C GLY A 130 -10.99 -19.11 9.19
N ALA A 131 -12.25 -19.36 8.83
CA ALA A 131 -13.01 -20.49 9.35
C ALA A 131 -13.93 -21.14 8.32
N MET A 132 -13.93 -22.48 8.28
CA MET A 132 -14.91 -23.30 7.59
C MET A 132 -16.00 -23.71 8.59
N TYR A 133 -17.24 -23.44 8.28
CA TYR A 133 -18.42 -23.81 9.08
C TYR A 133 -19.04 -25.08 8.49
N VAL A 134 -18.90 -26.18 9.18
CA VAL A 134 -19.42 -27.48 8.71
C VAL A 134 -20.76 -27.75 9.38
N GLY A 135 -21.82 -27.89 8.58
CA GLY A 135 -23.17 -28.19 9.08
C GLY A 135 -23.77 -27.12 9.98
N MET A 136 -23.24 -25.90 9.93
CA MET A 136 -23.67 -24.77 10.75
C MET A 136 -23.84 -23.52 9.85
N PRO A 137 -24.82 -22.65 10.12
CA PRO A 137 -24.95 -21.38 9.42
C PRO A 137 -23.84 -20.42 9.85
N LEU A 138 -23.49 -19.47 8.95
CA LEU A 138 -22.57 -18.40 9.29
C LEU A 138 -23.20 -17.44 10.31
N PRO A 139 -22.51 -17.10 11.40
CA PRO A 139 -22.99 -16.10 12.35
C PRO A 139 -22.93 -14.69 11.73
N ASP A 140 -23.48 -13.69 12.45
CA ASP A 140 -23.28 -12.29 12.10
C ASP A 140 -21.78 -11.98 11.97
N LEU A 141 -21.37 -11.36 10.86
CA LEU A 141 -19.96 -11.09 10.56
C LEU A 141 -19.27 -10.31 11.68
N ALA A 142 -19.93 -9.25 12.18
CA ALA A 142 -19.37 -8.38 13.21
C ALA A 142 -19.15 -9.10 14.56
N LYS A 143 -19.87 -10.20 14.80
CA LYS A 143 -19.83 -10.98 16.04
C LYS A 143 -19.03 -12.28 15.92
N ASP A 144 -18.51 -12.58 14.72
CA ASP A 144 -17.82 -13.84 14.44
C ASP A 144 -16.40 -13.85 15.00
N MET A 145 -16.22 -14.29 16.23
CA MET A 145 -14.94 -14.34 16.94
C MET A 145 -13.94 -15.37 16.36
N ASN A 146 -14.37 -16.20 15.39
CA ASN A 146 -13.49 -17.12 14.69
C ASN A 146 -12.71 -16.46 13.54
N LEU A 147 -12.96 -15.19 13.30
CA LEU A 147 -12.33 -14.41 12.22
C LEU A 147 -11.38 -13.36 12.77
N PRO A 148 -10.37 -12.95 11.97
CA PRO A 148 -9.54 -11.78 12.29
C PRO A 148 -10.40 -10.53 12.51
N GLU A 149 -9.95 -9.64 13.39
CA GLU A 149 -10.69 -8.41 13.70
C GLU A 149 -10.97 -7.56 12.45
N GLN A 150 -10.00 -7.48 11.55
CA GLN A 150 -10.14 -6.75 10.27
C GLN A 150 -11.29 -7.34 9.41
N ALA A 151 -11.42 -8.68 9.37
CA ALA A 151 -12.49 -9.34 8.64
C ALA A 151 -13.88 -8.99 9.24
N ARG A 152 -13.98 -8.95 10.56
CA ARG A 152 -15.24 -8.62 11.28
C ARG A 152 -15.67 -7.18 11.10
N ARG A 153 -14.73 -6.26 10.97
CA ARG A 153 -15.01 -4.84 10.72
C ARG A 153 -15.43 -4.53 9.29
N GLY A 154 -15.33 -5.48 8.38
CA GLY A 154 -15.58 -5.26 6.95
C GLY A 154 -14.49 -4.44 6.25
N ASP A 155 -13.37 -4.20 6.93
CA ASP A 155 -12.25 -3.37 6.45
C ASP A 155 -11.50 -3.99 5.26
N LEU A 156 -11.84 -5.20 4.89
CA LEU A 156 -11.18 -5.99 3.84
C LEU A 156 -11.59 -5.61 2.41
N LYS A 157 -12.58 -4.77 2.28
CA LYS A 157 -12.84 -4.04 1.05
C LYS A 157 -12.01 -2.75 1.01
N GLN A 158 -10.81 -2.75 1.60
CA GLN A 158 -9.97 -1.55 1.59
C GLN A 158 -9.63 -1.16 0.16
N LYS A 159 -10.40 -0.22 -0.34
CA LYS A 159 -10.00 0.66 -1.44
C LYS A 159 -8.82 1.56 -1.05
N HIS A 160 -8.41 1.57 0.21
CA HIS A 160 -7.39 2.47 0.74
C HIS A 160 -6.20 1.68 1.25
N LEU A 161 -5.13 1.74 0.48
CA LEU A 161 -3.81 1.19 0.78
C LEU A 161 -3.17 1.82 2.03
N HIS A 162 -3.77 2.86 2.58
CA HIS A 162 -3.29 3.56 3.76
C HIS A 162 -4.18 3.24 4.95
N ALA A 163 -3.70 2.46 5.91
CA ALA A 163 -4.41 2.12 7.15
C ALA A 163 -4.85 3.36 7.95
N TRP A 164 -4.23 4.51 7.69
CA TRP A 164 -4.50 5.82 8.32
C TRP A 164 -5.10 6.84 7.35
N GLY A 165 -5.58 6.41 6.22
CA GLY A 165 -5.75 7.15 4.97
C GLY A 165 -6.83 8.21 4.91
N ILE A 166 -7.38 8.67 6.02
CA ILE A 166 -8.57 9.50 5.94
C ILE A 166 -8.29 10.99 6.12
N LYS A 167 -7.29 11.35 6.90
CA LYS A 167 -7.04 12.76 7.22
C LYS A 167 -5.91 13.37 6.36
N ARG A 168 -6.27 14.37 5.57
CA ARG A 168 -5.30 15.16 4.79
C ARG A 168 -4.98 16.47 5.53
N PRO A 169 -3.75 16.98 5.45
CA PRO A 169 -2.60 16.49 4.69
C PRO A 169 -1.98 15.20 5.25
N LEU A 170 -1.48 14.33 4.34
CA LEU A 170 -0.78 13.10 4.67
C LEU A 170 0.61 13.13 4.03
N MET A 171 1.63 12.66 4.74
CA MET A 171 3.01 12.72 4.28
C MET A 171 3.77 11.44 4.62
N TYR A 172 4.54 10.93 3.65
CA TYR A 172 5.45 9.81 3.82
C TYR A 172 6.87 10.16 3.33
N ARG A 173 7.89 9.78 4.11
CA ARG A 173 9.24 9.60 3.56
C ARG A 173 9.30 8.20 2.97
N ILE A 174 9.39 8.10 1.66
CA ILE A 174 9.25 6.83 0.94
C ILE A 174 9.95 6.91 -0.41
N PHE A 175 10.47 5.79 -0.88
CA PHE A 175 11.10 5.72 -2.21
C PHE A 175 10.07 5.92 -3.31
N MET A 176 10.28 6.97 -4.08
CA MET A 176 9.38 7.40 -5.16
C MET A 176 10.06 7.29 -6.52
N PRO A 177 9.31 6.99 -7.60
CA PRO A 177 9.86 7.03 -8.96
C PRO A 177 10.45 8.39 -9.30
N ASN A 178 11.55 8.42 -10.04
CA ASN A 178 12.23 9.63 -10.51
C ASN A 178 12.62 10.62 -9.40
N ALA A 179 12.90 10.12 -8.18
CA ALA A 179 13.36 10.91 -7.06
C ALA A 179 14.49 10.18 -6.32
N SER A 180 15.24 10.90 -5.49
CA SER A 180 16.26 10.30 -4.65
C SER A 180 15.64 9.42 -3.55
N PRO A 181 16.44 8.59 -2.86
CA PRO A 181 15.96 7.83 -1.69
C PRO A 181 15.42 8.71 -0.54
N ALA A 182 15.70 10.01 -0.56
CA ALA A 182 15.20 10.98 0.42
C ALA A 182 13.88 11.65 0.01
N ALA A 183 13.13 11.05 -0.90
CA ALA A 183 11.86 11.57 -1.36
C ALA A 183 10.80 11.66 -0.25
N ILE A 184 9.97 12.69 -0.35
CA ILE A 184 8.83 12.95 0.52
C ILE A 184 7.59 13.06 -0.36
N ALA A 185 6.67 12.09 -0.24
CA ALA A 185 5.37 12.13 -0.89
C ALA A 185 4.36 12.83 0.04
N VAL A 186 3.62 13.78 -0.49
CA VAL A 186 2.60 14.54 0.27
C VAL A 186 1.27 14.52 -0.47
N SER A 187 0.21 14.16 0.25
CA SER A 187 -1.17 14.27 -0.22
C SER A 187 -1.85 15.43 0.49
N LEU A 188 -2.26 16.42 -0.28
CA LEU A 188 -3.03 17.57 0.18
C LEU A 188 -4.54 17.28 0.11
N LYS A 189 -5.35 18.22 0.55
CA LYS A 189 -6.82 18.17 0.35
C LYS A 189 -7.17 18.21 -1.15
N HIS A 190 -8.38 17.78 -1.48
CA HIS A 190 -8.94 17.81 -2.85
C HIS A 190 -8.14 17.01 -3.89
N GLY A 191 -7.52 15.88 -3.49
CA GLY A 191 -6.80 15.00 -4.41
C GLY A 191 -5.51 15.56 -5.00
N GLN A 192 -4.99 16.67 -4.47
CA GLN A 192 -3.72 17.26 -4.88
C GLN A 192 -2.57 16.55 -4.19
N ASN A 193 -1.57 16.14 -4.96
CA ASN A 193 -0.44 15.40 -4.39
C ASN A 193 0.87 15.87 -5.03
N TYR A 194 1.98 15.69 -4.29
CA TYR A 194 3.30 16.01 -4.83
C TYR A 194 4.41 15.13 -4.24
N CYS A 195 5.48 14.99 -5.00
CA CYS A 195 6.74 14.44 -4.57
C CYS A 195 7.78 15.55 -4.44
N TRP A 196 8.35 15.72 -3.24
CA TRP A 196 9.45 16.63 -2.96
C TRP A 196 10.70 15.85 -2.61
N ASP A 197 11.85 16.22 -3.15
CA ASP A 197 13.10 15.50 -2.99
C ASP A 197 14.01 16.21 -2.00
N ALA A 198 14.20 15.62 -0.82
CA ALA A 198 14.97 16.24 0.25
C ALA A 198 16.49 16.21 -0.02
N ALA A 199 17.02 15.29 -0.82
CA ALA A 199 18.44 15.30 -1.16
C ALA A 199 18.77 16.39 -2.19
N GLN A 200 17.80 16.79 -3.00
CA GLN A 200 17.96 17.80 -4.03
C GLN A 200 17.24 19.12 -3.70
N CYS A 201 16.55 19.19 -2.56
CA CYS A 201 15.78 20.34 -2.08
C CYS A 201 14.85 20.92 -3.13
N ARG A 202 14.04 20.07 -3.78
CA ARG A 202 13.18 20.51 -4.88
C ARG A 202 11.91 19.70 -5.04
N LEU A 203 10.88 20.35 -5.61
CA LEU A 203 9.68 19.69 -6.09
C LEU A 203 10.01 18.86 -7.35
N ARG A 204 9.61 17.57 -7.36
CA ARG A 204 9.87 16.67 -8.49
C ARG A 204 8.70 16.59 -9.45
N TYR A 205 7.51 16.32 -8.94
CA TYR A 205 6.30 16.23 -9.77
C TYR A 205 5.03 16.39 -8.94
N LEU A 206 3.96 16.68 -9.65
CA LEU A 206 2.60 16.87 -9.16
C LEU A 206 1.67 15.86 -9.81
N TRP A 207 0.71 15.34 -9.04
CA TRP A 207 -0.35 14.52 -9.59
C TRP A 207 -1.68 14.77 -8.88
N TYR A 208 -2.76 14.41 -9.54
CA TYR A 208 -4.12 14.56 -9.05
C TYR A 208 -4.82 13.20 -8.99
N GLY A 209 -5.68 13.02 -7.98
CA GLY A 209 -6.43 11.79 -7.73
C GLY A 209 -5.93 11.06 -6.50
N ASP A 210 -5.91 9.72 -6.56
CA ASP A 210 -5.44 8.89 -5.45
C ASP A 210 -3.95 9.12 -5.17
N PHE A 211 -3.52 8.81 -3.93
CA PHE A 211 -2.18 9.15 -3.47
C PHE A 211 -1.11 8.21 -4.01
N ILE A 212 -0.66 7.24 -3.24
CA ILE A 212 0.36 6.27 -3.62
C ILE A 212 -0.02 4.88 -3.11
N ASP A 213 0.49 3.84 -3.77
CA ASP A 213 0.61 2.49 -3.21
C ASP A 213 2.01 2.34 -2.58
N PRO A 214 2.13 2.31 -1.26
CA PRO A 214 3.40 2.19 -0.57
C PRO A 214 3.90 0.74 -0.47
N TRP A 215 3.07 -0.25 -0.76
CA TRP A 215 3.35 -1.66 -0.50
C TRP A 215 4.61 -2.18 -1.17
N PRO A 216 4.97 -1.82 -2.41
CA PRO A 216 6.23 -2.25 -3.01
C PRO A 216 7.47 -1.84 -2.19
N VAL A 217 7.40 -0.70 -1.48
CA VAL A 217 8.47 -0.24 -0.58
C VAL A 217 8.43 -0.96 0.76
N TRP A 218 7.24 -1.06 1.36
CA TRP A 218 7.07 -1.60 2.71
C TRP A 218 7.33 -3.11 2.81
N ARG A 219 7.24 -3.82 1.70
CA ARG A 219 7.49 -5.26 1.59
C ARG A 219 8.82 -5.60 0.94
N GLY A 220 9.36 -4.68 0.16
CA GLY A 220 10.62 -4.88 -0.52
C GLY A 220 11.81 -4.71 0.42
N ASN A 221 12.86 -5.49 0.18
CA ASN A 221 14.14 -5.38 0.90
C ASN A 221 14.97 -4.19 0.37
N GLY A 222 14.35 -3.01 0.25
CA GLY A 222 15.02 -1.78 -0.17
C GLY A 222 15.02 -1.48 -1.68
N ASN A 223 14.48 -2.37 -2.52
CA ASN A 223 14.47 -2.20 -3.99
C ASN A 223 13.12 -1.75 -4.56
N GLY A 224 12.07 -1.66 -3.73
CA GLY A 224 10.75 -1.27 -4.18
C GLY A 224 10.60 0.24 -4.29
N LEU A 225 9.80 0.70 -5.25
CA LEU A 225 9.34 2.08 -5.36
C LEU A 225 7.83 2.14 -5.16
N ALA A 226 7.34 3.16 -4.45
CA ALA A 226 5.90 3.39 -4.32
C ALA A 226 5.29 3.68 -5.70
N LYS A 227 4.05 3.21 -5.93
CA LYS A 227 3.33 3.51 -7.16
C LYS A 227 2.47 4.76 -6.97
N VAL A 228 2.54 5.68 -7.91
CA VAL A 228 1.62 6.82 -7.99
C VAL A 228 0.27 6.31 -8.50
N LEU A 229 -0.82 6.56 -7.77
CA LEU A 229 -2.16 6.07 -8.11
C LEU A 229 -3.02 7.08 -8.86
N GLY A 230 -2.57 8.34 -8.96
CA GLY A 230 -3.26 9.39 -9.70
C GLY A 230 -2.58 9.71 -11.03
N THR A 231 -3.07 10.78 -11.69
CA THR A 231 -2.55 11.26 -12.97
C THR A 231 -1.55 12.37 -12.75
N LYS A 232 -0.30 12.17 -13.17
CA LYS A 232 0.72 13.23 -13.19
C LYS A 232 0.36 14.29 -14.22
N TYR A 233 0.48 15.56 -13.84
CA TYR A 233 0.21 16.68 -14.74
C TYR A 233 1.39 17.67 -14.84
N TRP A 234 2.39 17.57 -13.97
CA TRP A 234 3.62 18.35 -14.03
C TRP A 234 4.80 17.56 -13.46
N GLU A 235 5.94 17.67 -14.12
CA GLU A 235 7.21 17.06 -13.70
C GLU A 235 8.36 18.04 -14.00
N ALA A 236 9.24 18.22 -13.01
CA ALA A 236 10.31 19.23 -13.09
C ALA A 236 11.44 18.86 -14.06
N GLY A 237 11.55 17.61 -14.48
CA GLY A 237 12.68 17.13 -15.26
C GLY A 237 14.01 17.36 -14.53
N SER A 238 14.97 18.00 -15.20
CA SER A 238 16.25 18.45 -14.62
C SER A 238 16.14 19.79 -13.88
N ALA A 239 15.02 20.52 -14.05
CA ALA A 239 14.75 21.83 -13.43
C ALA A 239 14.12 21.71 -12.04
N GLY A 240 13.67 22.81 -11.45
CA GLY A 240 12.80 22.84 -10.27
C GLY A 240 13.49 23.09 -8.94
N ALA A 241 14.81 23.19 -8.88
CA ALA A 241 15.52 23.67 -7.70
C ALA A 241 15.64 25.21 -7.70
N VAL A 242 15.47 25.82 -6.53
CA VAL A 242 15.83 27.24 -6.34
C VAL A 242 17.35 27.38 -6.44
N GLN A 243 17.80 28.42 -7.13
CA GLN A 243 19.22 28.78 -7.21
C GLN A 243 19.40 30.19 -6.61
N VAL A 244 20.46 30.39 -5.86
CA VAL A 244 20.83 31.66 -5.22
C VAL A 244 22.19 32.09 -5.69
N GLY A 245 22.26 33.23 -6.38
CA GLY A 245 23.46 33.70 -7.07
C GLY A 245 23.72 32.99 -8.41
N ASN A 246 24.88 33.23 -8.98
CA ASN A 246 25.28 32.72 -10.31
C ASN A 246 26.21 31.49 -10.25
N ILE A 247 26.32 30.87 -9.11
CA ILE A 247 27.24 29.74 -8.88
C ILE A 247 26.44 28.46 -8.72
N GLU A 248 26.98 27.35 -9.19
CA GLU A 248 26.44 26.01 -8.92
C GLU A 248 26.27 25.84 -7.42
N SER A 249 25.02 25.72 -6.97
CA SER A 249 24.67 25.83 -5.57
C SER A 249 24.40 24.46 -4.95
N THR A 250 25.09 24.17 -3.84
CA THR A 250 24.80 23.00 -3.04
C THR A 250 23.63 23.31 -2.11
N ALA A 251 22.56 22.57 -2.24
CA ALA A 251 21.41 22.67 -1.35
C ALA A 251 21.49 21.64 -0.23
N ASN A 252 21.30 22.07 1.01
CA ASN A 252 21.30 21.20 2.21
C ASN A 252 19.93 21.23 2.87
N PHE A 253 19.24 20.11 2.91
CA PHE A 253 17.98 19.96 3.62
C PHE A 253 18.19 20.00 5.14
N LEU A 254 17.49 20.90 5.82
CA LEU A 254 17.58 21.09 7.28
C LEU A 254 16.38 20.50 8.02
N GLY A 255 15.26 20.28 7.32
CA GLY A 255 14.07 19.71 7.93
C GLY A 255 12.79 20.36 7.41
N TYR A 256 11.71 20.17 8.14
CA TYR A 256 10.43 20.85 7.90
C TYR A 256 9.69 21.05 9.22
N LYS A 257 8.82 22.05 9.25
CA LYS A 257 7.79 22.18 10.27
C LYS A 257 6.41 22.08 9.64
N LYS A 258 5.40 21.72 10.42
CA LYS A 258 4.02 21.63 9.91
C LYS A 258 3.29 22.96 10.10
N ILE A 259 2.79 23.53 9.02
CA ILE A 259 1.88 24.68 8.99
C ILE A 259 0.52 24.16 8.53
N ASP A 260 -0.49 24.19 9.40
CA ASP A 260 -1.83 23.62 9.14
C ASP A 260 -1.78 22.17 8.65
N GLY A 261 -0.82 21.40 9.18
CA GLY A 261 -0.57 20.02 8.83
C GLY A 261 0.28 19.81 7.57
N GLN A 262 0.58 20.84 6.80
CA GLN A 262 1.41 20.79 5.58
C GLN A 262 2.87 21.06 5.92
N PRO A 263 3.85 20.39 5.26
CA PRO A 263 5.26 20.66 5.52
C PRO A 263 5.68 22.01 4.90
N GLU A 264 6.22 22.91 5.71
CA GLU A 264 7.07 24.00 5.26
C GLU A 264 8.50 23.48 5.31
N PHE A 265 9.07 23.19 4.14
CA PHE A 265 10.44 22.70 4.01
C PHE A 265 11.43 23.80 4.29
N HIS A 266 12.48 23.51 5.08
CA HIS A 266 13.59 24.38 5.37
C HIS A 266 14.88 23.77 4.82
N TYR A 267 15.55 24.51 3.98
CA TYR A 267 16.83 24.11 3.39
C TYR A 267 17.72 25.33 3.20
N ARG A 268 19.01 25.09 2.98
CA ARG A 268 20.02 26.15 2.84
C ARG A 268 20.74 26.00 1.51
N ILE A 269 20.85 27.11 0.78
CA ILE A 269 21.57 27.21 -0.49
C ILE A 269 22.66 28.26 -0.32
N ASN A 270 23.93 27.90 -0.49
CA ASN A 270 25.06 28.83 -0.35
C ASN A 270 24.96 29.72 0.92
N ASN A 271 24.67 29.11 2.07
CA ASN A 271 24.44 29.79 3.37
C ASN A 271 23.20 30.69 3.44
N VAL A 272 22.33 30.68 2.46
CA VAL A 272 21.05 31.39 2.46
C VAL A 272 19.92 30.43 2.83
N ASP A 273 19.16 30.75 3.87
CA ASP A 273 18.02 29.93 4.29
C ASP A 273 16.82 30.13 3.35
N VAL A 274 16.22 29.02 2.92
CA VAL A 274 15.03 28.98 2.08
C VAL A 274 13.94 28.20 2.77
N TYR A 275 12.74 28.75 2.80
CA TYR A 275 11.54 28.13 3.31
C TYR A 275 10.54 27.98 2.17
N GLU A 276 10.01 26.78 1.97
CA GLU A 276 9.05 26.47 0.93
C GLU A 276 7.83 25.76 1.51
N LEU A 277 6.65 26.37 1.37
CA LEU A 277 5.36 25.80 1.73
C LEU A 277 4.54 25.55 0.46
N ILE A 278 4.02 24.33 0.30
CA ILE A 278 3.21 23.95 -0.86
C ILE A 278 1.78 23.69 -0.40
N THR A 279 0.84 24.47 -0.93
CA THR A 279 -0.59 24.41 -0.60
C THR A 279 -1.45 24.10 -1.83
N PRO A 280 -2.63 23.47 -1.69
CA PRO A 280 -3.52 23.23 -2.82
C PRO A 280 -4.14 24.54 -3.31
N LEU A 281 -4.39 24.65 -4.61
CA LEU A 281 -5.28 25.66 -5.18
C LEU A 281 -6.74 25.23 -4.98
N HIS A 282 -7.63 26.18 -4.74
CA HIS A 282 -9.04 25.89 -4.47
C HIS A 282 -9.92 25.88 -5.74
N SER A 283 -9.56 26.67 -6.74
CA SER A 283 -10.39 26.88 -7.94
C SER A 283 -10.02 26.01 -9.14
N VAL A 284 -8.83 25.42 -9.12
CA VAL A 284 -8.31 24.57 -10.20
C VAL A 284 -7.45 23.45 -9.63
N ILE A 285 -7.27 22.37 -10.39
CA ILE A 285 -6.28 21.34 -10.06
C ILE A 285 -4.90 21.97 -10.11
N GLY A 286 -4.21 22.02 -8.97
CA GLY A 286 -2.89 22.63 -8.91
C GLY A 286 -2.45 22.97 -7.49
N VAL A 287 -1.24 23.49 -7.39
CA VAL A 287 -0.62 23.89 -6.12
C VAL A 287 -0.04 25.28 -6.20
N LYS A 288 0.06 25.92 -5.03
CA LYS A 288 0.80 27.15 -4.83
C LYS A 288 2.05 26.83 -4.00
N ARG A 289 3.22 27.14 -4.54
CA ARG A 289 4.51 27.13 -3.83
C ARG A 289 4.76 28.52 -3.29
N SER A 290 4.86 28.68 -1.99
CA SER A 290 5.17 29.93 -1.32
C SER A 290 6.57 29.85 -0.73
N PHE A 291 7.40 30.80 -1.09
CA PHE A 291 8.80 30.87 -0.67
C PHE A 291 9.05 32.06 0.26
N ARG A 292 9.94 31.87 1.23
CA ARG A 292 10.56 32.91 2.03
C ARG A 292 12.06 32.72 2.04
N ILE A 293 12.81 33.74 1.64
CA ILE A 293 14.27 33.73 1.59
C ILE A 293 14.78 34.96 2.37
N PRO A 294 14.74 34.91 3.70
CA PRO A 294 15.11 36.07 4.53
C PRO A 294 16.60 36.38 4.39
N ASN A 295 16.94 37.67 4.49
CA ASN A 295 18.31 38.18 4.48
C ASN A 295 19.10 37.86 3.18
N ASN A 296 18.44 37.45 2.12
CA ASN A 296 19.07 37.25 0.82
C ASN A 296 19.46 38.60 0.18
N LYS A 297 20.67 38.67 -0.38
CA LYS A 297 21.20 39.83 -1.09
C LYS A 297 21.51 39.54 -2.54
N GLN A 298 21.22 38.34 -3.00
CA GLN A 298 21.60 37.84 -4.31
C GLN A 298 20.38 37.65 -5.19
N LEU A 299 20.62 37.58 -6.49
CA LEU A 299 19.62 37.16 -7.48
C LEU A 299 19.16 35.73 -7.15
N VAL A 300 17.86 35.48 -7.28
CA VAL A 300 17.27 34.15 -7.15
C VAL A 300 16.67 33.71 -8.47
N SER A 301 16.93 32.50 -8.88
CA SER A 301 16.29 31.90 -10.04
C SER A 301 15.58 30.59 -9.67
N LEU A 302 14.41 30.40 -10.27
CA LEU A 302 13.60 29.20 -10.12
C LEU A 302 13.20 28.68 -11.50
N PRO A 303 13.84 27.63 -12.01
CA PRO A 303 13.38 26.96 -13.20
C PRO A 303 12.02 26.32 -12.95
N VAL A 304 10.98 26.75 -13.65
CA VAL A 304 9.61 26.21 -13.53
C VAL A 304 9.28 25.20 -14.62
N GLY A 305 10.13 25.11 -15.64
CA GLY A 305 9.95 24.26 -16.81
C GLY A 305 8.88 24.80 -17.77
N SER A 306 8.73 24.14 -18.89
CA SER A 306 7.69 24.44 -19.88
C SER A 306 6.88 23.18 -20.13
N VAL A 307 5.65 23.12 -19.60
CA VAL A 307 4.73 22.00 -19.82
C VAL A 307 3.44 22.58 -20.42
N SER A 308 3.08 22.10 -21.59
CA SER A 308 1.92 22.62 -22.36
C SER A 308 0.58 22.49 -21.60
N GLN A 309 0.49 21.57 -20.65
CA GLN A 309 -0.73 21.26 -19.91
C GLN A 309 -0.95 22.13 -18.65
N VAL A 310 0.02 22.97 -18.26
CA VAL A 310 -0.08 23.76 -17.03
C VAL A 310 0.04 25.26 -17.32
N ILE A 311 -0.53 26.04 -16.41
CA ILE A 311 -0.39 27.49 -16.34
C ILE A 311 0.41 27.83 -15.10
N PHE A 312 1.44 28.68 -15.28
CA PHE A 312 2.20 29.27 -14.19
C PHE A 312 1.70 30.67 -13.89
N LYS A 313 1.49 30.95 -12.59
CA LYS A 313 1.26 32.32 -12.10
C LYS A 313 2.28 32.59 -11.00
N TYR A 314 2.87 33.76 -10.98
CA TYR A 314 3.88 34.17 -10.01
C TYR A 314 3.55 35.55 -9.44
N SER A 315 3.95 35.77 -8.17
CA SER A 315 3.63 37.04 -7.48
C SER A 315 4.66 38.13 -7.71
N ALA A 316 5.89 37.77 -8.07
CA ALA A 316 7.01 38.72 -8.31
C ALA A 316 8.01 38.10 -9.31
N GLY A 317 8.94 38.92 -9.81
CA GLY A 317 9.99 38.50 -10.72
C GLY A 317 9.62 38.56 -12.19
N LYS A 318 10.52 38.05 -13.05
CA LYS A 318 10.34 37.97 -14.52
C LYS A 318 10.54 36.51 -14.95
N LEU A 319 9.59 36.00 -15.73
CA LEU A 319 9.66 34.68 -16.33
C LEU A 319 10.15 34.78 -17.77
N MET A 320 11.30 34.18 -18.06
CA MET A 320 11.87 34.06 -19.39
C MET A 320 12.37 32.64 -19.59
N ASP A 321 12.10 32.02 -20.72
CA ASP A 321 12.56 30.71 -21.12
C ASP A 321 12.36 29.60 -20.04
N GLY A 322 11.24 29.67 -19.32
CA GLY A 322 10.91 28.72 -18.25
C GLY A 322 11.68 28.93 -16.95
N VAL A 323 12.38 30.04 -16.78
CA VAL A 323 13.09 30.45 -15.57
C VAL A 323 12.51 31.72 -15.00
N LEU A 324 12.01 31.64 -13.76
CA LEU A 324 11.59 32.82 -12.99
C LEU A 324 12.81 33.40 -12.27
N THR A 325 13.13 34.66 -12.59
CA THR A 325 14.24 35.40 -11.99
C THR A 325 13.69 36.51 -11.08
N LEU A 326 14.25 36.62 -9.88
CA LEU A 326 13.85 37.56 -8.84
C LEU A 326 15.07 38.29 -8.30
N ASN A 327 14.96 39.61 -8.09
CA ASN A 327 15.95 40.37 -7.33
C ASN A 327 15.85 40.01 -5.82
N ALA A 328 16.75 40.55 -5.02
CA ALA A 328 16.83 40.22 -3.58
C ALA A 328 15.57 40.61 -2.79
N GLU A 329 14.94 41.72 -3.13
CA GLU A 329 13.71 42.17 -2.47
C GLU A 329 12.52 41.31 -2.84
N GLU A 330 12.34 41.03 -4.13
CA GLU A 330 11.30 40.15 -4.66
C GLU A 330 11.42 38.72 -4.08
N ALA A 331 12.65 38.24 -3.91
CA ALA A 331 12.94 36.91 -3.41
C ALA A 331 12.68 36.76 -1.91
N ALA A 332 12.61 37.86 -1.14
CA ALA A 332 12.34 37.79 0.30
C ALA A 332 11.03 37.06 0.61
N ALA A 333 9.99 37.25 -0.22
CA ALA A 333 8.74 36.51 -0.13
C ALA A 333 8.02 36.48 -1.49
N PHE A 334 7.91 35.33 -2.14
CA PHE A 334 7.22 35.19 -3.42
C PHE A 334 6.46 33.86 -3.50
N SER A 335 5.64 33.73 -4.51
CA SER A 335 4.93 32.50 -4.78
C SER A 335 4.84 32.16 -6.26
N VAL A 336 4.77 30.86 -6.55
CA VAL A 336 4.51 30.31 -7.89
C VAL A 336 3.36 29.34 -7.80
N SER A 337 2.33 29.54 -8.57
CA SER A 337 1.22 28.60 -8.73
C SER A 337 1.39 27.79 -10.00
N ILE A 338 1.17 26.49 -9.90
CA ILE A 338 1.21 25.52 -11.00
C ILE A 338 -0.18 24.93 -11.09
N GLY A 339 -0.96 25.34 -12.08
CA GLY A 339 -2.35 24.90 -12.28
C GLY A 339 -2.51 24.15 -13.59
N LEU A 340 -3.32 23.09 -13.59
CA LEU A 340 -3.69 22.37 -14.80
C LEU A 340 -4.58 23.28 -15.67
N LYS A 341 -4.32 23.34 -16.96
CA LYS A 341 -5.23 24.00 -17.92
C LYS A 341 -6.55 23.22 -17.95
N GLN A 342 -7.65 23.95 -17.91
CA GLN A 342 -8.99 23.41 -18.13
C GLN A 342 -9.26 23.25 -19.61
#